data_c6b0e819d06b8eae380c3f238198ec37
#
_entry.id   c6b0e819d06b8eae380c3f238198ec37
#
_cell.length_a   1.000
_cell.length_b   1.000
_cell.length_c   1.000
_cell.angle_alpha   90.00
_cell.angle_beta   90.00
_cell.angle_gamma   90.00
#
_symmetry.space_group_name_H-M   'P 1'
#
loop_
_entity.id
_entity.type
_entity.pdbx_description
1 polymer ?
#
loop_
_entity_poly.entity_id
_entity_poly.type
_entity_poly.pdbx_seq_one_letter_code
_entity_poly.pdbx_strand_id
1 'polypeptide(L)'
;LGDAYLFGVSGGLSAVKGVRSAGVACGLKRGGQPDLALVVSEGPATVAATFTTNRVQAAPVHLSRRNLKGGKFSAILLNSGNANACTGRQGLVDAESTAREVARVLKRRAEQVFVASTGVIG
;
A
#
# COMPACT_ATOMS: atom_id res chain seq x y z
N LEU A 1 25.28 19.87 9.07
CA LEU A 1 24.64 18.68 8.44
C LEU A 1 25.71 18.09 7.54
N GLY A 2 26.33 16.96 7.99
CA GLY A 2 27.38 16.29 7.23
C GLY A 2 26.86 15.77 5.90
N ASP A 3 27.76 15.68 4.93
CA ASP A 3 27.47 15.19 3.58
C ASP A 3 26.83 13.80 3.66
N ALA A 4 25.54 13.72 3.31
CA ALA A 4 24.83 12.46 3.20
C ALA A 4 25.30 11.78 1.91
N TYR A 5 26.15 10.77 2.03
CA TYR A 5 26.53 9.93 0.89
C TYR A 5 25.37 8.98 0.55
N LEU A 6 24.86 9.09 -0.66
CA LEU A 6 23.87 8.18 -1.22
C LEU A 6 24.60 7.07 -1.98
N PHE A 7 24.36 5.82 -1.59
CA PHE A 7 24.87 4.65 -2.28
C PHE A 7 23.72 3.91 -2.95
N GLY A 8 23.87 3.57 -4.22
CA GLY A 8 22.98 2.66 -4.92
C GLY A 8 23.19 1.23 -4.43
N VAL A 9 22.10 0.55 -4.07
CA VAL A 9 22.13 -0.90 -3.77
C VAL A 9 21.23 -1.64 -4.76
N SER A 10 21.64 -2.83 -5.16
CA SER A 10 20.80 -3.73 -5.95
C SER A 10 19.76 -4.43 -5.06
N GLY A 11 18.63 -4.87 -5.65
CA GLY A 11 17.59 -5.63 -4.95
C GLY A 11 16.34 -4.82 -4.56
N GLY A 12 16.28 -3.53 -4.83
CA GLY A 12 15.12 -2.68 -4.56
C GLY A 12 14.70 -2.74 -3.10
N LEU A 13 13.39 -2.81 -2.82
CA LEU A 13 12.85 -2.87 -1.46
C LEU A 13 13.31 -4.11 -0.68
N SER A 14 13.59 -5.21 -1.36
CA SER A 14 14.07 -6.43 -0.70
C SER A 14 15.50 -6.33 -0.16
N ALA A 15 16.26 -5.29 -0.54
CA ALA A 15 17.57 -5.00 0.04
C ALA A 15 17.48 -4.38 1.44
N VAL A 16 16.31 -3.90 1.84
CA VAL A 16 16.08 -3.29 3.15
C VAL A 16 15.90 -4.39 4.20
N LYS A 17 16.80 -4.43 5.17
CA LYS A 17 16.72 -5.41 6.27
C LYS A 17 15.39 -5.26 7.03
N GLY A 18 14.69 -6.38 7.24
CA GLY A 18 13.39 -6.40 7.92
C GLY A 18 12.21 -6.01 7.02
N VAL A 19 12.43 -5.87 5.72
CA VAL A 19 11.38 -5.64 4.72
C VAL A 19 11.34 -6.80 3.73
N ARG A 20 10.14 -7.29 3.43
CA ARG A 20 9.89 -8.30 2.40
C ARG A 20 8.91 -7.74 1.38
N SER A 21 9.12 -8.05 0.11
CA SER A 21 8.22 -7.63 -0.96
C SER A 21 8.01 -8.76 -1.96
N ALA A 22 6.82 -8.79 -2.55
CA ALA A 22 6.47 -9.69 -3.63
C ALA A 22 5.49 -9.00 -4.58
N GLY A 23 5.52 -9.40 -5.84
CA GLY A 23 4.58 -8.95 -6.86
C GLY A 23 4.06 -10.14 -7.65
N VAL A 24 2.78 -10.12 -8.00
CA VAL A 24 2.11 -11.17 -8.76
C VAL A 24 1.15 -10.58 -9.78
N ALA A 25 0.79 -11.37 -10.79
CA ALA A 25 -0.34 -11.10 -11.66
C ALA A 25 -1.59 -11.75 -11.02
N CYS A 26 -2.58 -10.94 -10.63
CA CYS A 26 -3.85 -11.42 -10.07
C CYS A 26 -5.04 -11.20 -11.02
N GLY A 27 -4.79 -10.69 -12.23
CA GLY A 27 -5.79 -10.55 -13.27
C GLY A 27 -6.54 -9.23 -13.29
N LEU A 28 -6.08 -8.22 -12.57
CA LEU A 28 -6.61 -6.85 -12.67
C LEU A 28 -6.24 -6.21 -14.00
N LYS A 29 -5.06 -6.52 -14.53
CA LYS A 29 -4.62 -6.13 -15.87
C LYS A 29 -4.78 -7.28 -16.86
N ARG A 30 -5.12 -6.93 -18.08
CA ARG A 30 -5.08 -7.88 -19.21
C ARG A 30 -3.63 -8.21 -19.55
N GLY A 31 -3.38 -9.43 -20.04
CA GLY A 31 -2.06 -9.82 -20.57
C GLY A 31 -1.08 -10.37 -19.52
N GLY A 32 -1.53 -10.74 -18.32
CA GLY A 32 -0.71 -11.45 -17.33
C GLY A 32 0.44 -10.63 -16.72
N GLN A 33 0.44 -9.32 -16.90
CA GLN A 33 1.42 -8.43 -16.27
C GLN A 33 1.22 -8.37 -14.76
N PRO A 34 2.30 -8.27 -13.96
CA PRO A 34 2.17 -8.04 -12.52
C PRO A 34 1.31 -6.81 -12.23
N ASP A 35 0.31 -6.99 -11.40
CA ASP A 35 -0.69 -5.98 -11.10
C ASP A 35 -1.03 -5.88 -9.60
N LEU A 36 -0.45 -6.76 -8.79
CA LEU A 36 -0.57 -6.73 -7.35
C LEU A 36 0.81 -6.87 -6.71
N ALA A 37 1.11 -6.03 -5.73
CA ALA A 37 2.34 -6.10 -4.96
C ALA A 37 2.05 -5.94 -3.47
N LEU A 38 2.81 -6.64 -2.64
CA LEU A 38 2.74 -6.55 -1.19
C LEU A 38 4.14 -6.26 -0.63
N VAL A 39 4.21 -5.26 0.23
CA VAL A 39 5.42 -4.96 1.01
C VAL A 39 5.08 -5.16 2.48
N VAL A 40 5.89 -5.90 3.20
CA VAL A 40 5.65 -6.29 4.60
C VAL A 40 6.88 -5.97 5.44
N SER A 41 6.67 -5.37 6.60
CA SER A 41 7.68 -5.27 7.64
C SER A 41 7.65 -6.51 8.54
N GLU A 42 8.80 -7.07 8.91
CA GLU A 42 8.89 -8.24 9.80
C GLU A 42 8.29 -7.98 11.18
N GLY A 43 8.38 -6.74 11.66
CA GLY A 43 7.71 -6.25 12.86
C GLY A 43 6.98 -4.94 12.61
N PRO A 44 6.16 -4.43 13.55
CA PRO A 44 5.54 -3.12 13.43
C PRO A 44 6.62 -2.03 13.35
N ALA A 45 6.66 -1.32 12.22
CA ALA A 45 7.58 -0.21 11.98
C ALA A 45 6.90 1.14 12.25
N THR A 46 7.69 2.17 12.49
CA THR A 46 7.22 3.55 12.47
C THR A 46 6.94 3.97 11.03
N VAL A 47 5.87 4.69 10.80
CA VAL A 47 5.45 5.12 9.47
C VAL A 47 5.29 6.63 9.40
N ALA A 48 5.75 7.20 8.29
CA ALA A 48 5.45 8.56 7.87
C ALA A 48 5.01 8.52 6.40
N ALA A 49 4.04 9.36 6.04
CA ALA A 49 3.53 9.41 4.67
C ALA A 49 3.05 10.81 4.32
N THR A 50 3.11 11.13 3.05
CA THR A 50 2.48 12.31 2.46
C THR A 50 1.34 11.87 1.55
N PHE A 51 0.33 12.70 1.43
CA PHE A 51 -0.85 12.44 0.62
C PHE A 51 -1.15 13.64 -0.27
N THR A 52 -1.83 13.37 -1.37
CA THR A 52 -2.29 14.42 -2.27
C THR A 52 -3.17 15.45 -1.53
N THR A 53 -3.06 16.71 -1.93
CA THR A 53 -3.94 17.81 -1.52
C THR A 53 -5.15 17.96 -2.45
N ASN A 54 -5.27 17.13 -3.50
CA ASN A 54 -6.42 17.13 -4.38
C ASN A 54 -7.71 16.91 -3.57
N ARG A 55 -8.76 17.62 -3.95
CA ARG A 55 -10.08 17.49 -3.30
C ARG A 55 -10.78 16.19 -3.66
N VAL A 56 -10.51 15.64 -4.85
CA VAL A 56 -11.01 14.33 -5.29
C VAL A 56 -9.97 13.27 -4.91
N GLN A 57 -10.20 12.60 -3.80
CA GLN A 57 -9.27 11.60 -3.27
C GLN A 57 -9.87 10.20 -3.39
N ALA A 58 -9.04 9.27 -3.84
CA ALA A 58 -9.41 7.86 -3.94
C ALA A 58 -9.62 7.22 -2.57
N ALA A 59 -10.43 6.19 -2.49
CA ALA A 59 -10.73 5.47 -1.26
C ALA A 59 -9.46 4.94 -0.53
N PRO A 60 -8.45 4.38 -1.23
CA PRO A 60 -7.19 4.00 -0.60
C PRO A 60 -6.45 5.15 0.10
N VAL A 61 -6.56 6.38 -0.42
CA VAL A 61 -5.96 7.57 0.21
C VAL A 61 -6.63 7.86 1.55
N HIS A 62 -7.96 7.82 1.59
CA HIS A 62 -8.73 8.04 2.83
C HIS A 62 -8.40 6.98 3.88
N LEU A 63 -8.37 5.70 3.51
CA LEU A 63 -8.02 4.59 4.40
C LEU A 63 -6.60 4.76 4.95
N SER A 64 -5.62 4.94 4.07
CA SER A 64 -4.21 5.01 4.46
C SER A 64 -3.91 6.24 5.33
N ARG A 65 -4.56 7.39 5.04
CA ARG A 65 -4.48 8.58 5.90
C ARG A 65 -5.08 8.34 7.30
N ARG A 66 -6.19 7.61 7.38
CA ARG A 66 -6.77 7.20 8.67
C ARG A 66 -5.81 6.31 9.46
N ASN A 67 -5.25 5.30 8.82
CA ASN A 67 -4.36 4.33 9.44
C ASN A 67 -3.02 4.96 9.86
N LEU A 68 -2.55 5.99 9.15
CA LEU A 68 -1.35 6.75 9.52
C LEU A 68 -1.42 7.34 10.93
N LYS A 69 -2.62 7.68 11.41
CA LYS A 69 -2.81 8.25 12.76
C LYS A 69 -2.31 7.32 13.87
N GLY A 70 -2.29 6.02 13.63
CA GLY A 70 -1.75 5.02 14.55
C GLY A 70 -0.22 4.97 14.60
N GLY A 71 0.48 5.63 13.66
CA GLY A 71 1.95 5.73 13.61
C GLY A 71 2.69 4.40 13.39
N LYS A 72 1.98 3.32 13.12
CA LYS A 72 2.53 1.97 12.96
C LYS A 72 2.21 1.40 11.58
N PHE A 73 3.19 0.70 11.01
CA PHE A 73 3.14 0.04 9.72
C PHE A 73 3.47 -1.45 9.88
N SER A 74 2.68 -2.29 9.23
CA SER A 74 2.99 -3.71 9.08
C SER A 74 3.06 -4.12 7.61
N ALA A 75 2.20 -3.56 6.77
CA ALA A 75 2.17 -3.89 5.36
C ALA A 75 1.55 -2.77 4.51
N ILE A 76 1.88 -2.76 3.23
CA ILE A 76 1.14 -2.04 2.20
C ILE A 76 0.84 -2.96 1.04
N LEU A 77 -0.42 -3.02 0.62
CA LEU A 77 -0.85 -3.64 -0.62
C LEU A 77 -0.98 -2.56 -1.70
N LEU A 78 -0.37 -2.83 -2.85
CA LEU A 78 -0.44 -1.97 -4.02
C LEU A 78 -1.09 -2.73 -5.16
N ASN A 79 -2.07 -2.13 -5.83
CA ASN A 79 -2.59 -2.70 -7.06
C ASN A 79 -2.52 -1.71 -8.23
N SER A 80 -2.45 -2.28 -9.43
CA SER A 80 -2.50 -1.56 -10.68
C SER A 80 -3.57 -2.18 -11.59
N GLY A 81 -4.36 -1.32 -12.24
CA GLY A 81 -5.49 -1.74 -13.09
C GLY A 81 -6.81 -1.09 -12.66
N ASN A 82 -7.00 -0.88 -11.38
CA ASN A 82 -8.16 -0.20 -10.81
C ASN A 82 -7.68 0.79 -9.75
N ALA A 83 -7.97 2.08 -9.93
CA ALA A 83 -7.56 3.13 -9.00
C ALA A 83 -8.43 3.20 -7.73
N ASN A 84 -9.61 2.57 -7.74
CA ASN A 84 -10.61 2.72 -6.69
C ASN A 84 -10.85 4.19 -6.33
N ALA A 85 -10.98 5.03 -7.37
CA ALA A 85 -11.23 6.46 -7.28
C ALA A 85 -12.57 6.77 -7.93
N CYS A 86 -13.31 7.72 -7.40
CA CYS A 86 -14.69 8.07 -7.82
C CYS A 86 -15.70 6.90 -7.68
N THR A 87 -15.43 5.96 -6.81
CA THR A 87 -16.22 4.73 -6.57
C THR A 87 -17.22 4.86 -5.43
N GLY A 88 -17.38 6.07 -4.91
CA GLY A 88 -18.34 6.36 -3.86
C GLY A 88 -18.11 5.58 -2.56
N ARG A 89 -19.20 5.27 -1.85
CA ARG A 89 -19.15 4.56 -0.57
C ARG A 89 -18.63 3.13 -0.71
N GLN A 90 -18.94 2.45 -1.80
CA GLN A 90 -18.50 1.09 -2.05
C GLN A 90 -16.97 1.01 -2.09
N GLY A 91 -16.31 1.96 -2.76
CA GLY A 91 -14.85 1.98 -2.81
C GLY A 91 -14.16 2.07 -1.44
N LEU A 92 -14.77 2.78 -0.48
CA LEU A 92 -14.28 2.80 0.91
C LEU A 92 -14.42 1.43 1.59
N VAL A 93 -15.56 0.77 1.41
CA VAL A 93 -15.81 -0.58 1.92
C VAL A 93 -14.80 -1.56 1.33
N ASP A 94 -14.54 -1.48 0.03
CA ASP A 94 -13.58 -2.35 -0.67
C ASP A 94 -12.15 -2.12 -0.19
N ALA A 95 -11.73 -0.87 -0.01
CA ALA A 95 -10.41 -0.55 0.52
C ALA A 95 -10.23 -1.09 1.95
N GLU A 96 -11.24 -0.95 2.81
CA GLU A 96 -11.24 -1.49 4.17
C GLU A 96 -11.22 -3.01 4.19
N SER A 97 -12.00 -3.64 3.33
CA SER A 97 -12.04 -5.10 3.17
C SER A 97 -10.67 -5.64 2.74
N THR A 98 -10.04 -4.95 1.78
CA THR A 98 -8.69 -5.27 1.31
C THR A 98 -7.67 -5.22 2.46
N ALA A 99 -7.68 -4.14 3.25
CA ALA A 99 -6.77 -4.02 4.39
C ALA A 99 -7.02 -5.09 5.46
N ARG A 100 -8.28 -5.41 5.75
CA ARG A 100 -8.66 -6.49 6.69
C ARG A 100 -8.18 -7.85 6.22
N GLU A 101 -8.32 -8.15 4.92
CA GLU A 101 -7.91 -9.45 4.37
C GLU A 101 -6.40 -9.63 4.41
N VAL A 102 -5.63 -8.59 4.04
CA VAL A 102 -4.16 -8.59 4.19
C VAL A 102 -3.76 -8.79 5.65
N ALA A 103 -4.42 -8.07 6.56
CA ALA A 103 -4.16 -8.18 8.00
C ALA A 103 -4.44 -9.59 8.52
N ARG A 104 -5.55 -10.21 8.08
CA ARG A 104 -5.93 -11.59 8.43
C ARG A 104 -4.85 -12.59 7.99
N VAL A 105 -4.43 -12.52 6.73
CA VAL A 105 -3.41 -13.42 6.16
C VAL A 105 -2.08 -13.25 6.86
N LEU A 106 -1.68 -12.03 7.16
CA LEU A 106 -0.41 -11.72 7.82
C LEU A 106 -0.47 -11.86 9.35
N LYS A 107 -1.64 -12.13 9.94
CA LYS A 107 -1.88 -12.12 11.39
C LYS A 107 -1.43 -10.78 12.03
N ARG A 108 -1.85 -9.68 11.41
CA ARG A 108 -1.57 -8.30 11.82
C ARG A 108 -2.87 -7.53 12.08
N ARG A 109 -2.75 -6.31 12.57
CA ARG A 109 -3.89 -5.41 12.78
C ARG A 109 -4.19 -4.65 11.49
N ALA A 110 -5.48 -4.53 11.13
CA ALA A 110 -5.90 -3.85 9.91
C ALA A 110 -5.51 -2.36 9.88
N GLU A 111 -5.44 -1.71 11.06
CA GLU A 111 -5.02 -0.32 11.19
C GLU A 111 -3.53 -0.11 10.89
N GLN A 112 -2.74 -1.17 10.75
CA GLN A 112 -1.33 -1.15 10.37
C GLN A 112 -1.10 -1.54 8.92
N VAL A 113 -2.18 -1.77 8.17
CA VAL A 113 -2.15 -2.11 6.74
C VAL A 113 -2.57 -0.90 5.93
N PHE A 114 -1.76 -0.54 4.97
CA PHE A 114 -1.99 0.53 4.03
C PHE A 114 -2.40 -0.05 2.67
N VAL A 115 -3.11 0.74 1.89
CA VAL A 115 -3.52 0.35 0.52
C VAL A 115 -3.18 1.49 -0.42
N ALA A 116 -2.63 1.17 -1.58
CA ALA A 116 -2.40 2.10 -2.67
C ALA A 116 -2.91 1.47 -3.98
N SER A 117 -3.70 2.20 -4.72
CA SER A 117 -4.31 1.73 -5.97
C SER A 117 -4.10 2.71 -7.09
N THR A 118 -3.84 2.19 -8.29
CA THR A 118 -3.74 2.99 -9.51
C THR A 118 -4.43 2.27 -10.68
N GLY A 119 -4.84 3.02 -11.68
CA GLY A 119 -5.46 2.47 -12.89
C GLY A 119 -6.73 3.20 -13.30
N VAL A 120 -7.72 2.45 -13.78
CA VAL A 120 -9.00 2.99 -14.23
C VAL A 120 -9.73 3.70 -13.08
N ILE A 121 -10.32 4.85 -13.38
CA ILE A 121 -11.09 5.70 -12.48
C ILE A 121 -12.58 5.56 -12.81
N GLY A 122 -13.41 5.32 -11.80
CA GLY A 122 -14.87 5.18 -11.96
C GLY A 122 -15.38 3.77 -12.11
#